data_db29be98a2612108abd78faee25f8fd5
#
_entry.id   db29be98a2612108abd78faee25f8fd5
#
_cell.length_a   1.000
_cell.length_b   1.000
_cell.length_c   1.000
_cell.angle_alpha   90.00
_cell.angle_beta   90.00
_cell.angle_gamma   90.00
#
_symmetry.space_group_name_H-M   'P 1'
#
loop_
_entity.id
_entity.type
_entity.pdbx_description
1 polymer ?
#
loop_
_entity_poly.entity_id
_entity_poly.type
_entity_poly.pdbx_seq_one_letter_code
_entity_poly.pdbx_strand_id
1 'polypeptide(L)'
;LRYGIPDFKMEKYLIDRRLSQMLAEGVTFKSNTEVGITISVEDMLNEYDAIVMTGGSEFPRDMDVPGRDLDGIHFAMQFLTQQNRRLADEQILANQSISANGKNVVVIGGGDTGSDCVGTSIRQGAKSVTQLEVMPKPPKMEDKTLTWPNWPLKLRTSTSHLEGADRDWSVATKAFYGDGGSVKGLELVRNEWEAGADGKMSMVEIPNSKFKLDADLVLFAMG
;
A
#
# COMPACT_ATOMS: atom_id res chain seq x y z
N LEU A 1 5.39 -5.36 10.59
CA LEU A 1 6.26 -4.24 10.99
C LEU A 1 7.63 -4.31 10.32
N ARG A 2 8.42 -5.39 10.55
CA ARG A 2 9.83 -5.47 10.12
C ARG A 2 9.99 -5.30 8.60
N TYR A 3 9.21 -6.00 7.81
CA TYR A 3 9.33 -5.98 6.35
C TYR A 3 8.32 -5.07 5.64
N GLY A 4 7.25 -4.63 6.29
CA GLY A 4 6.24 -3.79 5.65
C GLY A 4 6.49 -2.29 5.79
N ILE A 5 6.80 -1.82 6.99
CA ILE A 5 7.04 -0.40 7.23
C ILE A 5 8.47 -0.03 6.81
N PRO A 6 8.68 1.00 5.97
CA PRO A 6 10.02 1.46 5.60
C PRO A 6 10.87 1.86 6.80
N ASP A 7 12.17 1.59 6.72
CA ASP A 7 13.11 1.89 7.81
C ASP A 7 13.15 3.38 8.16
N PHE A 8 13.05 4.24 7.17
CA PHE A 8 13.01 5.69 7.38
C PHE A 8 11.76 6.21 8.13
N LYS A 9 10.73 5.37 8.29
CA LYS A 9 9.56 5.64 9.14
C LYS A 9 9.66 4.97 10.50
N MET A 10 10.28 3.81 10.56
CA MET A 10 10.49 3.07 11.81
C MET A 10 11.74 2.21 11.71
N GLU A 11 12.81 2.66 12.32
CA GLU A 11 14.08 1.95 12.41
C GLU A 11 13.92 0.58 13.09
N LYS A 12 14.54 -0.45 12.51
CA LYS A 12 14.31 -1.85 12.91
C LYS A 12 14.85 -2.20 14.29
N TYR A 13 15.86 -1.46 14.77
CA TYR A 13 16.35 -1.64 16.15
C TYR A 13 15.27 -1.40 17.22
N LEU A 14 14.26 -0.55 16.93
CA LEU A 14 13.13 -0.33 17.85
C LEU A 14 12.29 -1.60 18.01
N ILE A 15 12.14 -2.37 16.94
CA ILE A 15 11.47 -3.68 16.99
C ILE A 15 12.29 -4.65 17.84
N ASP A 16 13.60 -4.72 17.59
CA ASP A 16 14.51 -5.61 18.34
C ASP A 16 14.53 -5.29 19.83
N ARG A 17 14.58 -4.00 20.17
CA ARG A 17 14.46 -3.56 21.56
C ARG A 17 13.15 -4.00 22.21
N ARG A 18 12.02 -3.84 21.50
CA ARG A 18 10.70 -4.25 21.99
C ARG A 18 10.60 -5.76 22.15
N LEU A 19 11.10 -6.54 21.19
CA LEU A 19 11.12 -7.99 21.28
C LEU A 19 11.96 -8.46 22.47
N SER A 20 13.13 -7.86 22.68
CA SER A 20 13.99 -8.17 23.84
C SER A 20 13.29 -7.88 25.17
N GLN A 21 12.59 -6.76 25.27
CA GLN A 21 11.79 -6.42 26.45
C GLN A 21 10.67 -7.44 26.69
N MET A 22 9.90 -7.80 25.67
CA MET A 22 8.81 -8.77 25.78
C MET A 22 9.33 -10.16 26.21
N LEU A 23 10.47 -10.59 25.68
CA LEU A 23 11.13 -11.83 26.11
C LEU A 23 11.53 -11.77 27.60
N ALA A 24 12.09 -10.65 28.04
CA ALA A 24 12.47 -10.44 29.45
C ALA A 24 11.25 -10.40 30.38
N GLU A 25 10.09 -9.99 29.89
CA GLU A 25 8.80 -10.00 30.59
C GLU A 25 8.12 -11.38 30.58
N GLY A 26 8.71 -12.41 29.94
CA GLY A 26 8.22 -13.78 29.92
C GLY A 26 7.31 -14.10 28.72
N VAL A 27 7.21 -13.23 27.71
CA VAL A 27 6.46 -13.53 26.47
C VAL A 27 7.22 -14.59 25.67
N THR A 28 6.50 -15.62 25.24
CA THR A 28 7.01 -16.66 24.38
C THR A 28 6.58 -16.43 22.93
N PHE A 29 7.53 -16.42 21.99
CA PHE A 29 7.26 -16.36 20.56
C PHE A 29 7.39 -17.75 19.95
N LYS A 30 6.33 -18.24 19.31
CA LYS A 30 6.31 -19.50 18.56
C LYS A 30 6.29 -19.16 17.07
N SER A 31 7.47 -19.08 16.44
CA SER A 31 7.60 -18.87 15.00
C SER A 31 7.25 -20.13 14.21
N ASN A 32 6.96 -19.97 12.90
CA ASN A 32 6.56 -21.07 12.01
C ASN A 32 5.37 -21.86 12.54
N THR A 33 4.46 -21.19 13.24
CA THR A 33 3.26 -21.77 13.82
C THR A 33 2.05 -21.12 13.18
N GLU A 34 1.28 -21.91 12.44
CA GLU A 34 0.05 -21.48 11.78
C GLU A 34 -1.14 -22.11 12.49
N VAL A 35 -2.01 -21.25 13.05
CA VAL A 35 -3.21 -21.70 13.77
C VAL A 35 -4.20 -22.33 12.80
N GLY A 36 -4.68 -23.52 13.14
CA GLY A 36 -5.53 -24.33 12.29
C GLY A 36 -4.79 -25.33 11.39
N ILE A 37 -3.44 -25.21 11.29
CA ILE A 37 -2.60 -26.12 10.50
C ILE A 37 -1.56 -26.81 11.41
N THR A 38 -0.64 -26.03 12.00
CA THR A 38 0.43 -26.57 12.87
C THR A 38 0.01 -26.67 14.34
N ILE A 39 -0.95 -25.88 14.76
CA ILE A 39 -1.59 -25.95 16.07
C ILE A 39 -3.11 -25.88 15.89
N SER A 40 -3.85 -26.77 16.54
CA SER A 40 -5.31 -26.77 16.44
C SER A 40 -5.94 -25.61 17.21
N VAL A 41 -7.07 -25.12 16.73
CA VAL A 41 -7.87 -24.11 17.45
C VAL A 41 -8.37 -24.65 18.78
N GLU A 42 -8.73 -25.96 18.82
CA GLU A 42 -9.23 -26.62 20.01
C GLU A 42 -8.17 -26.70 21.11
N ASP A 43 -6.90 -27.04 20.75
CA ASP A 43 -5.80 -27.04 21.71
C ASP A 43 -5.58 -25.64 22.30
N MET A 44 -5.62 -24.59 21.46
CA MET A 44 -5.49 -23.22 21.94
C MET A 44 -6.62 -22.81 22.90
N LEU A 45 -7.87 -23.18 22.60
CA LEU A 45 -9.02 -22.90 23.46
C LEU A 45 -8.95 -23.64 24.80
N ASN A 46 -8.29 -24.80 24.83
CA ASN A 46 -8.10 -25.58 26.07
C ASN A 46 -6.86 -25.10 26.86
N GLU A 47 -5.84 -24.55 26.20
CA GLU A 47 -4.57 -24.14 26.85
C GLU A 47 -4.64 -22.72 27.42
N TYR A 48 -5.41 -21.80 26.78
CA TYR A 48 -5.39 -20.37 27.11
C TYR A 48 -6.75 -19.86 27.60
N ASP A 49 -6.74 -19.02 28.63
CA ASP A 49 -7.93 -18.34 29.19
C ASP A 49 -8.50 -17.27 28.25
N ALA A 50 -7.66 -16.68 27.38
CA ALA A 50 -8.05 -15.66 26.41
C ALA A 50 -7.18 -15.70 25.15
N ILE A 51 -7.79 -15.44 24.00
CA ILE A 51 -7.11 -15.38 22.71
C ILE A 51 -7.37 -14.03 22.06
N VAL A 52 -6.30 -13.34 21.64
CA VAL A 52 -6.38 -12.08 20.91
C VAL A 52 -5.92 -12.31 19.46
N MET A 53 -6.81 -12.07 18.50
CA MET A 53 -6.51 -12.23 17.07
C MET A 53 -5.96 -10.91 16.50
N THR A 54 -4.72 -10.93 16.04
CA THR A 54 -4.04 -9.75 15.49
C THR A 54 -3.34 -10.04 14.15
N GLY A 55 -3.89 -11.00 13.36
CA GLY A 55 -3.27 -11.52 12.14
C GLY A 55 -3.14 -10.51 11.01
N GLY A 56 -3.97 -9.48 10.96
CA GLY A 56 -4.00 -8.51 9.87
C GLY A 56 -4.60 -9.08 8.58
N SER A 57 -4.30 -8.44 7.45
CA SER A 57 -4.70 -8.88 6.11
C SER A 57 -3.46 -8.99 5.21
N GLU A 58 -3.28 -10.15 4.58
CA GLU A 58 -2.15 -10.42 3.69
C GLU A 58 -2.56 -10.52 2.21
N PHE A 59 -3.86 -10.57 1.93
CA PHE A 59 -4.38 -10.61 0.57
C PHE A 59 -4.61 -9.19 0.05
N PRO A 60 -3.78 -8.73 -0.91
CA PRO A 60 -3.94 -7.40 -1.48
C PRO A 60 -5.16 -7.36 -2.40
N ARG A 61 -5.82 -6.20 -2.47
CA ARG A 61 -6.82 -5.95 -3.50
C ARG A 61 -6.14 -5.81 -4.85
N ASP A 62 -6.69 -6.48 -5.84
CA ASP A 62 -6.24 -6.41 -7.23
C ASP A 62 -7.25 -5.66 -8.10
N MET A 63 -6.87 -5.42 -9.35
CA MET A 63 -7.65 -4.68 -10.32
C MET A 63 -7.76 -5.51 -11.61
N ASP A 64 -8.98 -5.93 -11.92
CA ASP A 64 -9.26 -6.67 -13.16
C ASP A 64 -9.48 -5.69 -14.32
N VAL A 65 -8.38 -5.24 -14.92
CA VAL A 65 -8.38 -4.32 -16.07
C VAL A 65 -7.38 -4.78 -17.12
N PRO A 66 -7.61 -4.44 -18.42
CA PRO A 66 -6.69 -4.80 -19.49
C PRO A 66 -5.24 -4.38 -19.18
N GLY A 67 -4.29 -5.27 -19.47
CA GLY A 67 -2.86 -5.03 -19.28
C GLY A 67 -2.34 -5.21 -17.86
N ARG A 68 -3.17 -5.76 -16.94
CA ARG A 68 -2.78 -6.00 -15.53
C ARG A 68 -1.54 -6.90 -15.39
N ASP A 69 -1.33 -7.80 -16.32
CA ASP A 69 -0.26 -8.82 -16.37
C ASP A 69 1.03 -8.33 -17.05
N LEU A 70 1.12 -7.05 -17.41
CA LEU A 70 2.37 -6.46 -17.91
C LEU A 70 3.43 -6.41 -16.80
N ASP A 71 4.68 -6.69 -17.17
CA ASP A 71 5.83 -6.53 -16.28
C ASP A 71 5.95 -5.08 -15.80
N GLY A 72 6.34 -4.91 -14.52
CA GLY A 72 6.46 -3.60 -13.89
C GLY A 72 5.21 -3.17 -13.12
N ILE A 73 4.19 -4.04 -13.01
CA ILE A 73 3.01 -3.81 -12.18
C ILE A 73 3.06 -4.75 -10.97
N HIS A 74 3.24 -4.20 -9.78
CA HIS A 74 3.47 -4.96 -8.56
C HIS A 74 2.56 -4.51 -7.42
N PHE A 75 2.33 -5.39 -6.46
CA PHE A 75 1.73 -5.01 -5.19
C PHE A 75 2.73 -4.25 -4.32
N ALA A 76 2.24 -3.27 -3.59
CA ALA A 76 3.05 -2.44 -2.68
C ALA A 76 3.90 -3.28 -1.72
N MET A 77 3.33 -4.35 -1.17
CA MET A 77 4.03 -5.20 -0.21
C MET A 77 5.18 -6.00 -0.83
N GLN A 78 5.14 -6.31 -2.12
CA GLN A 78 6.26 -6.91 -2.82
C GLN A 78 7.45 -5.93 -2.90
N PHE A 79 7.18 -4.68 -3.24
CA PHE A 79 8.17 -3.63 -3.35
C PHE A 79 8.77 -3.22 -1.99
N LEU A 80 7.91 -2.94 -1.00
CA LEU A 80 8.33 -2.51 0.34
C LEU A 80 9.11 -3.61 1.08
N THR A 81 8.63 -4.85 0.99
CA THR A 81 9.31 -5.99 1.60
C THR A 81 10.70 -6.20 1.02
N GLN A 82 10.86 -6.11 -0.30
CA GLN A 82 12.18 -6.22 -0.92
C GLN A 82 13.13 -5.11 -0.46
N GLN A 83 12.64 -3.87 -0.34
CA GLN A 83 13.48 -2.77 0.14
C GLN A 83 13.94 -3.00 1.58
N ASN A 84 13.06 -3.44 2.47
CA ASN A 84 13.43 -3.73 3.85
C ASN A 84 14.39 -4.93 3.96
N ARG A 85 14.25 -5.94 3.09
CA ARG A 85 15.21 -7.05 3.01
C ARG A 85 16.59 -6.60 2.56
N ARG A 86 16.68 -5.68 1.56
CA ARG A 86 17.96 -5.09 1.16
C ARG A 86 18.66 -4.36 2.32
N LEU A 87 17.89 -3.63 3.13
CA LEU A 87 18.42 -2.94 4.31
C LEU A 87 18.82 -3.91 5.45
N ALA A 88 18.33 -5.13 5.42
CA ALA A 88 18.73 -6.23 6.31
C ALA A 88 19.85 -7.10 5.73
N ASP A 89 20.54 -6.63 4.67
CA ASP A 89 21.61 -7.34 3.94
C ASP A 89 21.18 -8.70 3.36
N GLU A 90 19.86 -8.90 3.16
CA GLU A 90 19.35 -10.09 2.49
C GLU A 90 19.51 -9.95 0.97
N GLN A 91 19.94 -11.02 0.32
CA GLN A 91 20.12 -11.03 -1.13
C GLN A 91 18.76 -11.09 -1.86
N ILE A 92 18.58 -10.20 -2.81
CA ILE A 92 17.48 -10.23 -3.77
C ILE A 92 18.04 -10.60 -5.14
N LEU A 93 17.49 -11.64 -5.75
CA LEU A 93 17.92 -12.05 -7.09
C LEU A 93 17.65 -10.93 -8.11
N ALA A 94 18.60 -10.67 -8.98
CA ALA A 94 18.51 -9.54 -9.93
C ALA A 94 17.26 -9.60 -10.83
N ASN A 95 16.85 -10.79 -11.25
CA ASN A 95 15.65 -11.02 -12.07
C ASN A 95 14.32 -10.86 -11.30
N GLN A 96 14.36 -10.77 -9.97
CA GLN A 96 13.19 -10.53 -9.11
C GLN A 96 13.19 -9.14 -8.50
N SER A 97 14.24 -8.35 -8.79
CA SER A 97 14.43 -7.05 -8.17
C SER A 97 13.46 -6.00 -8.71
N ILE A 98 12.61 -5.49 -7.84
CA ILE A 98 11.74 -4.34 -8.12
C ILE A 98 12.51 -3.09 -7.71
N SER A 99 12.74 -2.16 -8.65
CA SER A 99 13.47 -0.91 -8.40
C SER A 99 12.76 0.26 -9.08
N ALA A 100 12.67 1.37 -8.35
CA ALA A 100 12.14 2.64 -8.83
C ALA A 100 13.22 3.54 -9.46
N ASN A 101 14.50 3.14 -9.39
CA ASN A 101 15.60 3.99 -9.85
C ASN A 101 15.45 4.37 -11.33
N GLY A 102 15.45 5.67 -11.61
CA GLY A 102 15.33 6.24 -12.95
C GLY A 102 13.97 6.09 -13.63
N LYS A 103 12.95 5.60 -12.92
CA LYS A 103 11.62 5.28 -13.46
C LYS A 103 10.58 6.35 -13.14
N ASN A 104 9.59 6.47 -14.03
CA ASN A 104 8.33 7.14 -13.72
C ASN A 104 7.46 6.13 -12.94
N VAL A 105 7.15 6.45 -11.69
CA VAL A 105 6.43 5.56 -10.77
C VAL A 105 5.02 6.07 -10.55
N VAL A 106 4.04 5.19 -10.69
CA VAL A 106 2.65 5.47 -10.31
C VAL A 106 2.26 4.58 -9.14
N VAL A 107 1.77 5.19 -8.07
CA VAL A 107 1.25 4.53 -6.87
C VAL A 107 -0.27 4.65 -6.87
N ILE A 108 -0.98 3.54 -6.90
CA ILE A 108 -2.45 3.50 -6.88
C ILE A 108 -2.90 3.20 -5.45
N GLY A 109 -3.48 4.21 -4.80
CA GLY A 109 -3.95 4.18 -3.42
C GLY A 109 -3.39 5.31 -2.56
N GLY A 110 -4.28 5.97 -1.81
CA GLY A 110 -3.99 7.18 -1.03
C GLY A 110 -3.67 6.96 0.45
N GLY A 111 -3.62 5.71 0.92
CA GLY A 111 -3.39 5.36 2.33
C GLY A 111 -1.91 5.39 2.75
N ASP A 112 -1.64 4.91 3.97
CA ASP A 112 -0.30 4.87 4.54
C ASP A 112 0.66 4.00 3.73
N THR A 113 0.19 2.85 3.23
CA THR A 113 0.98 1.97 2.34
C THR A 113 1.37 2.70 1.05
N GLY A 114 0.46 3.50 0.47
CA GLY A 114 0.77 4.34 -0.69
C GLY A 114 1.83 5.39 -0.38
N SER A 115 1.73 6.05 0.78
CA SER A 115 2.75 6.98 1.27
C SER A 115 4.12 6.33 1.47
N ASP A 116 4.14 5.07 1.92
CA ASP A 116 5.38 4.28 2.08
C ASP A 116 6.01 3.96 0.72
N CYS A 117 5.20 3.60 -0.27
CA CYS A 117 5.66 3.41 -1.65
C CYS A 117 6.21 4.70 -2.26
N VAL A 118 5.55 5.84 -2.03
CA VAL A 118 6.02 7.15 -2.49
C VAL A 118 7.42 7.45 -1.94
N GLY A 119 7.59 7.43 -0.62
CA GLY A 119 8.88 7.75 0.01
C GLY A 119 9.98 6.75 -0.39
N THR A 120 9.66 5.47 -0.49
CA THR A 120 10.61 4.44 -0.92
C THR A 120 11.04 4.67 -2.37
N SER A 121 10.10 4.99 -3.27
CA SER A 121 10.40 5.25 -4.69
C SER A 121 11.30 6.47 -4.88
N ILE A 122 11.02 7.57 -4.19
CA ILE A 122 11.84 8.78 -4.23
C ILE A 122 13.26 8.48 -3.75
N ARG A 123 13.40 7.79 -2.61
CA ARG A 123 14.70 7.42 -2.03
C ARG A 123 15.48 6.42 -2.86
N GLN A 124 14.81 5.62 -3.68
CA GLN A 124 15.46 4.77 -4.69
C GLN A 124 15.92 5.55 -5.94
N GLY A 125 15.60 6.84 -6.06
CA GLY A 125 15.96 7.66 -7.21
C GLY A 125 14.99 7.58 -8.38
N ALA A 126 13.68 7.48 -8.10
CA ALA A 126 12.65 7.60 -9.14
C ALA A 126 12.78 8.92 -9.90
N LYS A 127 12.50 8.90 -11.21
CA LYS A 127 12.48 10.11 -12.06
C LYS A 127 11.27 10.99 -11.72
N SER A 128 10.14 10.36 -11.47
CA SER A 128 8.90 11.01 -11.01
C SER A 128 8.10 10.01 -10.17
N VAL A 129 7.29 10.51 -9.24
CA VAL A 129 6.35 9.69 -8.47
C VAL A 129 5.00 10.39 -8.47
N THR A 130 3.96 9.70 -8.97
CA THR A 130 2.57 10.17 -8.95
C THR A 130 1.74 9.21 -8.13
N GLN A 131 1.01 9.72 -7.13
CA GLN A 131 0.06 8.94 -6.35
C GLN A 131 -1.37 9.24 -6.79
N LEU A 132 -2.13 8.20 -7.13
CA LEU A 132 -3.52 8.28 -7.58
C LEU A 132 -4.46 7.74 -6.51
N GLU A 133 -5.57 8.46 -6.31
CA GLU A 133 -6.62 8.07 -5.39
C GLU A 133 -7.98 8.11 -6.12
N VAL A 134 -8.75 7.04 -6.00
CA VAL A 134 -10.09 6.93 -6.59
C VAL A 134 -11.11 7.79 -5.86
N MET A 135 -10.89 8.03 -4.58
CA MET A 135 -11.75 8.88 -3.75
C MET A 135 -11.51 10.37 -4.03
N PRO A 136 -12.49 11.22 -3.75
CA PRO A 136 -12.32 12.66 -3.83
C PRO A 136 -11.24 13.17 -2.89
N LYS A 137 -10.63 14.30 -3.24
CA LYS A 137 -9.65 14.96 -2.38
C LYS A 137 -10.26 15.32 -1.03
N PRO A 138 -9.74 14.81 0.09
CA PRO A 138 -10.26 15.16 1.40
C PRO A 138 -10.11 16.66 1.70
N PRO A 139 -10.99 17.24 2.53
CA PRO A 139 -10.89 18.64 2.95
C PRO A 139 -9.61 18.88 3.75
N LYS A 140 -9.08 20.11 3.72
CA LYS A 140 -7.89 20.48 4.51
C LYS A 140 -8.11 20.37 6.02
N MET A 141 -9.31 20.71 6.47
CA MET A 141 -9.74 20.66 7.87
C MET A 141 -10.85 19.62 8.03
N GLU A 142 -10.85 18.91 9.16
CA GLU A 142 -11.95 18.00 9.47
C GLU A 142 -13.24 18.76 9.79
N ASP A 143 -14.37 18.16 9.42
CA ASP A 143 -15.68 18.54 9.94
C ASP A 143 -16.15 17.49 10.96
N LYS A 144 -16.08 17.83 12.24
CA LYS A 144 -16.44 16.92 13.33
C LYS A 144 -17.93 16.53 13.31
N THR A 145 -18.78 17.33 12.73
CA THR A 145 -20.21 17.02 12.62
C THR A 145 -20.47 15.83 11.70
N LEU A 146 -19.55 15.56 10.74
CA LEU A 146 -19.67 14.46 9.80
C LEU A 146 -19.01 13.17 10.29
N THR A 147 -17.96 13.27 11.11
CA THR A 147 -17.11 12.11 11.38
C THR A 147 -16.99 11.71 12.85
N TRP A 148 -17.24 12.64 13.80
CA TRP A 148 -17.14 12.32 15.23
C TRP A 148 -18.15 11.24 15.65
N PRO A 149 -17.80 10.21 16.42
CA PRO A 149 -16.48 9.94 17.05
C PRO A 149 -15.52 9.11 16.19
N ASN A 150 -15.82 8.92 14.92
CA ASN A 150 -15.02 8.12 14.01
C ASN A 150 -13.75 8.86 13.54
N TRP A 151 -12.97 8.18 12.73
CA TRP A 151 -11.71 8.70 12.20
C TRP A 151 -11.92 9.99 11.37
N PRO A 152 -11.13 11.05 11.61
CA PRO A 152 -11.34 12.34 10.93
C PRO A 152 -11.12 12.26 9.42
N LEU A 153 -12.09 12.75 8.63
CA LEU A 153 -11.93 12.95 7.19
C LEU A 153 -11.20 14.27 6.96
N LYS A 154 -9.89 14.18 6.67
CA LYS A 154 -9.07 15.35 6.31
C LYS A 154 -7.88 14.94 5.43
N LEU A 155 -7.40 15.90 4.63
CA LEU A 155 -6.21 15.71 3.83
C LEU A 155 -5.00 15.48 4.74
N ARG A 156 -4.37 14.32 4.57
CA ARG A 156 -3.13 13.96 5.26
C ARG A 156 -1.97 14.08 4.29
N THR A 157 -0.92 14.73 4.72
CA THR A 157 0.33 14.84 3.97
C THR A 157 1.44 14.32 4.88
N SER A 158 2.06 13.21 4.50
CA SER A 158 3.21 12.66 5.19
C SER A 158 4.50 13.32 4.72
N THR A 159 5.59 13.14 5.46
CA THR A 159 6.93 13.56 5.04
C THR A 159 7.30 12.98 3.69
N SER A 160 6.92 11.74 3.37
CA SER A 160 7.16 11.12 2.07
C SER A 160 6.56 11.92 0.90
N HIS A 161 5.37 12.47 1.06
CA HIS A 161 4.76 13.32 0.03
C HIS A 161 5.52 14.63 -0.18
N LEU A 162 6.11 15.19 0.90
CA LEU A 162 6.87 16.43 0.85
C LEU A 162 8.25 16.26 0.17
N GLU A 163 8.71 15.02 0.01
CA GLU A 163 9.96 14.71 -0.68
C GLU A 163 9.86 14.88 -2.21
N GLY A 164 8.65 15.07 -2.78
CA GLY A 164 8.51 15.43 -4.19
C GLY A 164 7.53 14.62 -5.02
N ALA A 165 6.45 14.08 -4.43
CA ALA A 165 5.42 13.37 -5.17
C ALA A 165 4.29 14.29 -5.63
N ASP A 166 3.81 14.04 -6.85
CA ASP A 166 2.53 14.55 -7.33
C ASP A 166 1.40 13.67 -6.80
N ARG A 167 0.26 14.29 -6.47
CA ARG A 167 -0.93 13.57 -5.97
C ARG A 167 -2.17 14.00 -6.73
N ASP A 168 -2.95 13.01 -7.17
CA ASP A 168 -4.19 13.25 -7.90
C ASP A 168 -5.33 12.40 -7.32
N TRP A 169 -6.53 12.96 -7.28
CA TRP A 169 -7.74 12.38 -6.69
C TRP A 169 -8.86 12.28 -7.69
N SER A 170 -9.89 11.50 -7.36
CA SER A 170 -11.01 11.23 -8.26
C SER A 170 -10.54 10.69 -9.60
N VAL A 171 -9.61 9.74 -9.58
CA VAL A 171 -9.03 9.12 -10.76
C VAL A 171 -9.18 7.60 -10.67
N ALA A 172 -9.79 7.00 -11.70
CA ALA A 172 -9.92 5.56 -11.84
C ALA A 172 -9.04 5.06 -13.00
N THR A 173 -8.42 3.90 -12.81
CA THR A 173 -7.64 3.21 -13.84
C THR A 173 -8.56 2.37 -14.71
N LYS A 174 -8.44 2.51 -16.03
CA LYS A 174 -9.23 1.76 -17.03
C LYS A 174 -8.43 0.65 -17.69
N ALA A 175 -7.15 0.87 -17.92
CA ALA A 175 -6.25 -0.10 -18.53
C ALA A 175 -4.79 0.28 -18.27
N PHE A 176 -3.92 -0.69 -18.38
CA PHE A 176 -2.48 -0.48 -18.54
C PHE A 176 -2.11 -0.69 -20.01
N TYR A 177 -1.19 0.10 -20.51
CA TYR A 177 -0.63 -0.11 -21.83
C TYR A 177 0.89 -0.32 -21.73
N GLY A 178 1.42 -1.09 -22.66
CA GLY A 178 2.83 -1.47 -22.64
C GLY A 178 3.40 -1.74 -24.00
N ASP A 179 4.69 -1.99 -24.02
CA ASP A 179 5.46 -2.40 -25.18
C ASP A 179 6.47 -3.48 -24.78
N GLY A 180 6.63 -4.50 -25.61
CA GLY A 180 7.55 -5.61 -25.33
C GLY A 180 7.25 -6.37 -24.04
N GLY A 181 5.97 -6.40 -23.59
CA GLY A 181 5.55 -7.08 -22.35
C GLY A 181 5.69 -6.24 -21.09
N SER A 182 6.28 -5.04 -21.15
CA SER A 182 6.49 -4.16 -19.99
C SER A 182 5.54 -2.97 -19.99
N VAL A 183 5.09 -2.53 -18.83
CA VAL A 183 4.21 -1.37 -18.68
C VAL A 183 4.91 -0.09 -19.15
N LYS A 184 4.17 0.76 -19.87
CA LYS A 184 4.59 2.09 -20.33
C LYS A 184 3.68 3.19 -19.81
N GLY A 185 2.52 2.83 -19.27
CA GLY A 185 1.61 3.78 -18.67
C GLY A 185 0.21 3.23 -18.42
N LEU A 186 -0.66 4.16 -18.02
CA LEU A 186 -2.03 3.91 -17.63
C LEU A 186 -2.98 4.76 -18.48
N GLU A 187 -4.12 4.17 -18.85
CA GLU A 187 -5.30 4.89 -19.29
C GLU A 187 -6.22 5.13 -18.10
N LEU A 188 -6.49 6.40 -17.81
CA LEU A 188 -7.17 6.89 -16.63
C LEU A 188 -8.44 7.65 -17.02
N VAL A 189 -9.39 7.75 -16.08
CA VAL A 189 -10.61 8.54 -16.23
C VAL A 189 -10.90 9.28 -14.94
N ARG A 190 -11.48 10.48 -15.04
CA ARG A 190 -12.01 11.19 -13.87
C ARG A 190 -13.31 10.56 -13.40
N ASN A 191 -13.53 10.57 -12.11
CA ASN A 191 -14.76 10.08 -11.52
C ASN A 191 -15.35 11.05 -10.51
N GLU A 192 -16.61 10.84 -10.22
CA GLU A 192 -17.34 11.44 -9.10
C GLU A 192 -18.11 10.35 -8.34
N TRP A 193 -18.54 10.66 -7.14
CA TRP A 193 -19.23 9.72 -6.27
C TRP A 193 -20.66 10.22 -6.01
N GLU A 194 -21.64 9.43 -6.37
CA GLU A 194 -23.05 9.72 -6.23
C GLU A 194 -23.71 8.80 -5.22
N ALA A 195 -24.63 9.35 -4.42
CA ALA A 195 -25.46 8.56 -3.52
C ALA A 195 -26.59 7.89 -4.31
N GLY A 196 -26.66 6.58 -4.29
CA GLY A 196 -27.77 5.82 -4.83
C GLY A 196 -29.05 5.97 -4.00
N ALA A 197 -30.17 5.50 -4.50
CA ALA A 197 -31.46 5.52 -3.80
C ALA A 197 -31.45 4.71 -2.48
N ASP A 198 -30.52 3.77 -2.36
CA ASP A 198 -30.28 2.96 -1.15
C ASP A 198 -29.29 3.64 -0.16
N GLY A 199 -28.84 4.85 -0.44
CA GLY A 199 -27.87 5.61 0.35
C GLY A 199 -26.41 5.15 0.19
N LYS A 200 -26.14 4.17 -0.66
CA LYS A 200 -24.76 3.74 -0.94
C LYS A 200 -24.12 4.66 -1.97
N MET A 201 -22.85 4.99 -1.73
CA MET A 201 -22.05 5.75 -2.68
C MET A 201 -21.57 4.84 -3.81
N SER A 202 -21.76 5.26 -5.05
CA SER A 202 -21.25 4.59 -6.24
C SER A 202 -20.36 5.54 -7.04
N MET A 203 -19.29 4.96 -7.63
CA MET A 203 -18.40 5.71 -8.51
C MET A 203 -19.01 5.83 -9.89
N VAL A 204 -19.05 7.07 -10.42
CA VAL A 204 -19.53 7.39 -11.78
C VAL A 204 -18.39 8.03 -12.56
N GLU A 205 -18.14 7.53 -13.76
CA GLU A 205 -17.10 8.09 -14.63
C GLU A 205 -17.59 9.39 -15.28
N ILE A 206 -16.75 10.41 -15.28
CA ILE A 206 -17.04 11.68 -15.96
C ILE A 206 -16.83 11.47 -17.47
N PRO A 207 -17.86 11.71 -18.31
CA PRO A 207 -17.75 11.53 -19.75
C PRO A 207 -16.63 12.39 -20.37
N ASN A 208 -15.92 11.83 -21.37
CA ASN A 208 -14.84 12.51 -22.11
C ASN A 208 -13.66 12.99 -21.25
N SER A 209 -13.47 12.41 -20.06
CA SER A 209 -12.38 12.78 -19.15
C SER A 209 -11.18 11.83 -19.17
N LYS A 210 -11.13 10.94 -20.16
CA LYS A 210 -10.01 10.00 -20.33
C LYS A 210 -8.70 10.72 -20.61
N PHE A 211 -7.63 10.25 -19.96
CA PHE A 211 -6.27 10.74 -20.18
C PHE A 211 -5.27 9.62 -19.96
N LYS A 212 -4.03 9.84 -20.37
CA LYS A 212 -2.92 8.89 -20.21
C LYS A 212 -1.88 9.46 -19.25
N LEU A 213 -1.24 8.56 -18.52
CA LEU A 213 -0.12 8.86 -17.65
C LEU A 213 0.98 7.83 -17.91
N ASP A 214 2.18 8.29 -18.24
CA ASP A 214 3.33 7.43 -18.45
C ASP A 214 3.82 6.82 -17.14
N ALA A 215 4.18 5.54 -17.17
CA ALA A 215 4.72 4.82 -16.02
C ALA A 215 5.62 3.66 -16.46
N ASP A 216 6.77 3.54 -15.82
CA ASP A 216 7.69 2.42 -15.97
C ASP A 216 7.58 1.43 -14.78
N LEU A 217 6.89 1.84 -13.72
CA LEU A 217 6.61 1.04 -12.53
C LEU A 217 5.26 1.47 -11.95
N VAL A 218 4.39 0.49 -11.68
CA VAL A 218 3.09 0.71 -11.02
C VAL A 218 3.04 -0.09 -9.73
N LEU A 219 2.63 0.56 -8.63
CA LEU A 219 2.54 -0.04 -7.31
C LEU A 219 1.10 0.02 -6.80
N PHE A 220 0.49 -1.14 -6.55
CA PHE A 220 -0.86 -1.24 -5.99
C PHE A 220 -0.80 -1.17 -4.46
N ALA A 221 -1.36 -0.11 -3.90
CA ALA A 221 -1.44 0.19 -2.47
C ALA A 221 -2.90 0.43 -2.02
N MET A 222 -3.82 -0.39 -2.51
CA MET A 222 -5.27 -0.23 -2.34
C MET A 222 -5.82 -0.93 -1.07
N GLY A 223 -4.98 -1.61 -0.30
CA GLY A 223 -5.36 -2.33 0.94
C GLY A 223 -5.61 -3.81 0.72
#